data_e4d358fbf00a562fa509c3fbc51d8280
#
_entry.id   e4d358fbf00a562fa509c3fbc51d8280
#
_cell.length_a   1.000
_cell.length_b   1.000
_cell.length_c   1.000
_cell.angle_alpha   90.00
_cell.angle_beta   90.00
_cell.angle_gamma   90.00
#
_symmetry.space_group_name_H-M   'P 1'
#
loop_
_entity.id
_entity.type
_entity.pdbx_description
1 polymer ?
#
loop_
_entity_poly.entity_id
_entity_poly.type
_entity_poly.pdbx_seq_one_letter_code
_entity_poly.pdbx_strand_id
1 'polypeptide(L)'
;MASVTEGQSSGATISVERVTRYSGTDLDDLCEATENAIIEGGGFGWLKPPPRQVLENYWKGVLLVPDRRLVAGRLDGVIAGSAQLSRVPRNNEAQAFAGTLTSAFVAPWARRRGIGRGIVLEIESLAREIGLAVLNLDLRDTQRAAIRLYESLGYIRWGTHPVYARVEGRIVPGHYYYKLLEDEPAAP
;
A
#
# COMPACT_ATOMS: atom_id res chain seq x y z
N MET A 1 -34.09 31.67 -27.86
CA MET A 1 -32.80 31.68 -27.16
C MET A 1 -32.75 30.46 -26.27
N ALA A 2 -32.07 29.41 -26.70
CA ALA A 2 -31.95 28.18 -25.94
C ALA A 2 -30.66 28.27 -25.09
N SER A 3 -30.78 28.28 -23.77
CA SER A 3 -29.67 28.17 -22.84
C SER A 3 -29.10 26.77 -22.91
N VAL A 4 -27.90 26.64 -23.42
CA VAL A 4 -27.08 25.42 -23.29
C VAL A 4 -26.51 25.41 -21.89
N THR A 5 -27.02 24.53 -21.06
CA THR A 5 -26.41 24.24 -19.74
C THR A 5 -25.17 23.38 -20.00
N GLU A 6 -24.01 23.97 -19.88
CA GLU A 6 -22.73 23.24 -19.86
C GLU A 6 -22.73 22.30 -18.65
N GLY A 7 -22.80 21.01 -18.92
CA GLY A 7 -22.60 19.97 -17.91
C GLY A 7 -21.16 20.02 -17.45
N GLN A 8 -20.91 20.47 -16.22
CA GLN A 8 -19.64 20.31 -15.54
C GLN A 8 -19.33 18.81 -15.46
N SER A 9 -18.33 18.37 -16.20
CA SER A 9 -17.69 17.07 -16.03
C SER A 9 -17.06 17.06 -14.65
N SER A 10 -17.78 16.53 -13.65
CA SER A 10 -17.23 16.24 -12.32
C SER A 10 -16.16 15.17 -12.49
N GLY A 11 -14.90 15.57 -12.54
CA GLY A 11 -13.78 14.66 -12.50
C GLY A 11 -13.81 13.86 -11.19
N ALA A 12 -13.50 12.56 -11.27
CA ALA A 12 -13.46 11.69 -10.09
C ALA A 12 -12.54 12.26 -8.99
N THR A 13 -13.04 12.32 -7.76
CA THR A 13 -12.33 12.86 -6.61
C THR A 13 -11.44 11.79 -5.99
N ILE A 14 -10.15 12.11 -5.86
CA ILE A 14 -9.16 11.24 -5.20
C ILE A 14 -8.73 11.89 -3.89
N SER A 15 -8.72 11.11 -2.82
CA SER A 15 -8.14 11.51 -1.55
C SER A 15 -7.31 10.39 -0.94
N VAL A 16 -6.34 10.76 -0.11
CA VAL A 16 -5.51 9.80 0.65
C VAL A 16 -5.49 10.26 2.08
N GLU A 17 -5.65 9.33 3.00
CA GLU A 17 -5.75 9.63 4.43
C GLU A 17 -5.14 8.54 5.30
N ARG A 18 -4.77 8.91 6.52
CA ARG A 18 -4.35 8.00 7.59
C ARG A 18 -5.58 7.49 8.31
N VAL A 19 -5.73 6.17 8.37
CA VAL A 19 -6.89 5.54 9.00
C VAL A 19 -6.53 5.11 10.42
N THR A 20 -7.17 5.71 11.41
CA THR A 20 -7.02 5.36 12.84
C THR A 20 -8.25 4.67 13.39
N ARG A 21 -9.37 4.78 12.71
CA ARG A 21 -10.66 4.11 13.01
C ARG A 21 -11.43 3.94 11.71
N TYR A 22 -12.25 2.93 11.65
CA TYR A 22 -13.21 2.77 10.54
C TYR A 22 -14.49 3.54 10.84
N SER A 23 -15.09 4.13 9.82
CA SER A 23 -16.36 4.85 9.86
C SER A 23 -17.22 4.48 8.66
N GLY A 24 -18.55 4.53 8.79
CA GLY A 24 -19.46 4.22 7.69
C GLY A 24 -19.16 2.86 7.07
N THR A 25 -18.89 2.84 5.76
CA THR A 25 -18.62 1.65 4.94
C THR A 25 -17.13 1.26 4.86
N ASP A 26 -16.23 1.95 5.55
CA ASP A 26 -14.78 1.80 5.40
C ASP A 26 -14.29 0.34 5.47
N LEU A 27 -14.80 -0.43 6.42
CA LEU A 27 -14.44 -1.83 6.58
C LEU A 27 -14.94 -2.68 5.41
N ASP A 28 -16.14 -2.41 4.94
CA ASP A 28 -16.75 -3.08 3.81
C ASP A 28 -16.01 -2.76 2.52
N ASP A 29 -15.71 -1.48 2.29
CA ASP A 29 -14.92 -1.01 1.16
C ASP A 29 -13.52 -1.65 1.12
N LEU A 30 -12.82 -1.69 2.27
CA LEU A 30 -11.51 -2.33 2.38
C LEU A 30 -11.56 -3.82 2.05
N CYS A 31 -12.58 -4.53 2.55
CA CYS A 31 -12.73 -5.95 2.27
C CYS A 31 -13.01 -6.19 0.78
N GLU A 32 -13.92 -5.42 0.17
CA GLU A 32 -14.25 -5.54 -1.24
C GLU A 32 -13.05 -5.20 -2.14
N ALA A 33 -12.37 -4.08 -1.86
CA ALA A 33 -11.19 -3.68 -2.60
C ALA A 33 -10.05 -4.71 -2.48
N THR A 34 -9.88 -5.33 -1.29
CA THR A 34 -8.92 -6.40 -1.04
C THR A 34 -9.25 -7.66 -1.83
N GLU A 35 -10.51 -8.09 -1.78
CA GLU A 35 -10.99 -9.26 -2.53
C GLU A 35 -10.72 -9.11 -4.03
N ASN A 36 -11.11 -7.96 -4.60
CA ASN A 36 -10.86 -7.64 -6.01
C ASN A 36 -9.35 -7.62 -6.35
N ALA A 37 -8.51 -7.08 -5.46
CA ALA A 37 -7.06 -7.08 -5.66
C ALA A 37 -6.45 -8.48 -5.62
N ILE A 38 -6.92 -9.36 -4.73
CA ILE A 38 -6.46 -10.76 -4.64
C ILE A 38 -6.84 -11.54 -5.88
N ILE A 39 -8.08 -11.40 -6.38
CA ILE A 39 -8.57 -12.04 -7.61
C ILE A 39 -7.65 -11.71 -8.79
N GLU A 40 -7.20 -10.47 -8.88
CA GLU A 40 -6.26 -9.99 -9.91
C GLU A 40 -4.78 -10.32 -9.61
N GLY A 41 -4.50 -11.13 -8.59
CA GLY A 41 -3.15 -11.55 -8.22
C GLY A 41 -2.31 -10.50 -7.51
N GLY A 42 -2.94 -9.46 -6.91
CA GLY A 42 -2.26 -8.33 -6.26
C GLY A 42 -2.01 -8.49 -4.76
N GLY A 43 -1.00 -7.80 -4.28
CA GLY A 43 -0.76 -7.18 -2.99
C GLY A 43 -0.71 -8.02 -1.70
N PHE A 44 -1.21 -9.24 -1.67
CA PHE A 44 -1.35 -10.02 -0.44
C PHE A 44 -0.68 -11.39 -0.52
N GLY A 45 -0.49 -12.04 0.65
CA GLY A 45 -0.06 -13.43 0.73
C GLY A 45 -1.14 -14.43 0.29
N TRP A 46 -2.41 -14.02 0.27
CA TRP A 46 -3.50 -14.85 -0.24
C TRP A 46 -3.45 -14.97 -1.75
N LEU A 47 -3.62 -16.20 -2.24
CA LEU A 47 -3.74 -16.50 -3.68
C LEU A 47 -5.20 -16.55 -4.15
N LYS A 48 -6.12 -16.71 -3.21
CA LYS A 48 -7.58 -16.64 -3.40
C LYS A 48 -8.18 -15.84 -2.24
N PRO A 49 -9.26 -15.10 -2.46
CA PRO A 49 -9.93 -14.40 -1.38
C PRO A 49 -10.35 -15.38 -0.28
N PRO A 50 -10.01 -15.10 0.97
CA PRO A 50 -10.53 -15.85 2.10
C PRO A 50 -12.01 -15.47 2.35
N PRO A 51 -12.75 -16.20 3.20
CA PRO A 51 -14.09 -15.83 3.60
C PRO A 51 -14.15 -14.38 4.12
N ARG A 52 -15.26 -13.68 3.87
CA ARG A 52 -15.46 -12.27 4.27
C ARG A 52 -15.10 -11.99 5.71
N GLN A 53 -15.54 -12.85 6.64
CA GLN A 53 -15.24 -12.69 8.08
C GLN A 53 -13.74 -12.69 8.36
N VAL A 54 -12.94 -13.42 7.59
CA VAL A 54 -11.47 -13.45 7.74
C VAL A 54 -10.87 -12.12 7.31
N LEU A 55 -11.35 -11.52 6.21
CA LEU A 55 -10.93 -10.19 5.77
C LEU A 55 -11.30 -9.12 6.79
N GLU A 56 -12.52 -9.15 7.31
CA GLU A 56 -12.95 -8.20 8.35
C GLU A 56 -12.08 -8.30 9.60
N ASN A 57 -11.82 -9.53 10.08
CA ASN A 57 -10.96 -9.74 11.24
C ASN A 57 -9.53 -9.26 10.98
N TYR A 58 -9.01 -9.49 9.77
CA TYR A 58 -7.69 -8.98 9.36
C TYR A 58 -7.63 -7.45 9.45
N TRP A 59 -8.60 -6.76 8.83
CA TRP A 59 -8.60 -5.30 8.80
C TRP A 59 -8.84 -4.71 10.20
N LYS A 60 -9.76 -5.26 10.99
CA LYS A 60 -9.93 -4.88 12.40
C LYS A 60 -8.62 -5.04 13.18
N GLY A 61 -7.91 -6.15 12.95
CA GLY A 61 -6.62 -6.44 13.57
C GLY A 61 -5.52 -5.45 13.20
N VAL A 62 -5.52 -4.91 11.97
CA VAL A 62 -4.52 -3.94 11.52
C VAL A 62 -4.46 -2.71 12.41
N LEU A 63 -5.61 -2.17 12.83
CA LEU A 63 -5.68 -0.97 13.68
C LEU A 63 -5.35 -1.25 15.16
N LEU A 64 -5.34 -2.52 15.58
CA LEU A 64 -5.03 -2.90 16.96
C LEU A 64 -3.53 -3.08 17.20
N VAL A 65 -2.71 -3.16 16.15
CA VAL A 65 -1.26 -3.35 16.28
C VAL A 65 -0.58 -1.98 16.46
N PRO A 66 0.04 -1.69 17.63
CA PRO A 66 0.60 -0.37 17.94
C PRO A 66 1.68 0.11 16.96
N ASP A 67 2.49 -0.82 16.45
CA ASP A 67 3.61 -0.53 15.54
C ASP A 67 3.20 -0.56 14.05
N ARG A 68 1.90 -0.53 13.78
CA ARG A 68 1.33 -0.52 12.42
C ARG A 68 0.49 0.73 12.20
N ARG A 69 0.62 1.31 11.02
CA ARG A 69 -0.18 2.44 10.57
C ARG A 69 -0.80 2.12 9.23
N LEU A 70 -2.06 2.48 9.06
CA LEU A 70 -2.83 2.26 7.83
C LEU A 70 -3.04 3.58 7.10
N VAL A 71 -2.74 3.58 5.81
CA VAL A 71 -3.07 4.66 4.87
C VAL A 71 -4.03 4.10 3.83
N ALA A 72 -5.13 4.80 3.59
CA ALA A 72 -6.13 4.44 2.58
C ALA A 72 -6.21 5.52 1.48
N GLY A 73 -6.45 5.07 0.26
CA GLY A 73 -6.77 5.93 -0.87
C GLY A 73 -8.22 5.72 -1.30
N ARG A 74 -8.93 6.83 -1.50
CA ARG A 74 -10.35 6.83 -1.90
C ARG A 74 -10.53 7.32 -3.32
N LEU A 75 -11.54 6.79 -3.96
CA LEU A 75 -12.09 7.27 -5.21
C LEU A 75 -13.57 7.58 -4.97
N ASP A 76 -13.96 8.85 -5.14
CA ASP A 76 -15.33 9.33 -4.88
C ASP A 76 -15.86 8.94 -3.48
N GLY A 77 -14.99 9.01 -2.47
CA GLY A 77 -15.31 8.68 -1.08
C GLY A 77 -15.16 7.19 -0.70
N VAL A 78 -15.15 6.26 -1.66
CA VAL A 78 -15.02 4.81 -1.44
C VAL A 78 -13.55 4.42 -1.29
N ILE A 79 -13.18 3.62 -0.30
CA ILE A 79 -11.80 3.12 -0.17
C ILE A 79 -11.49 2.18 -1.34
N ALA A 80 -10.51 2.59 -2.15
CA ALA A 80 -10.11 1.92 -3.39
C ALA A 80 -8.73 1.26 -3.32
N GLY A 81 -8.01 1.46 -2.22
CA GLY A 81 -6.69 0.88 -2.01
C GLY A 81 -6.12 1.29 -0.67
N SER A 82 -5.06 0.61 -0.25
CA SER A 82 -4.35 0.96 0.98
C SER A 82 -2.90 0.48 0.96
N ALA A 83 -2.13 0.95 1.96
CA ALA A 83 -0.86 0.37 2.36
C ALA A 83 -0.69 0.49 3.87
N GLN A 84 0.20 -0.34 4.41
CA GLN A 84 0.53 -0.32 5.83
C GLN A 84 2.01 0.03 6.01
N LEU A 85 2.29 0.90 6.97
CA LEU A 85 3.63 1.13 7.50
C LEU A 85 3.78 0.30 8.76
N SER A 86 4.76 -0.60 8.78
CA SER A 86 5.12 -1.38 9.95
C SER A 86 6.47 -0.95 10.48
N ARG A 87 6.57 -0.67 11.78
CA ARG A 87 7.83 -0.46 12.49
C ARG A 87 8.41 -1.81 12.91
N VAL A 88 9.71 -1.85 13.11
CA VAL A 88 10.35 -2.97 13.76
C VAL A 88 9.93 -3.07 15.23
N PRO A 89 9.96 -4.27 15.85
CA PRO A 89 9.70 -4.40 17.28
C PRO A 89 10.63 -3.53 18.11
N ARG A 90 10.13 -2.99 19.24
CA ARG A 90 10.86 -2.03 20.09
C ARG A 90 12.19 -2.55 20.64
N ASN A 91 12.35 -3.85 20.78
CA ASN A 91 13.59 -4.49 21.20
C ASN A 91 14.65 -4.64 20.09
N ASN A 92 14.33 -4.21 18.87
CA ASN A 92 15.28 -4.16 17.76
C ASN A 92 15.80 -2.73 17.57
N GLU A 93 16.60 -2.27 18.53
CA GLU A 93 17.14 -0.91 18.57
C GLU A 93 18.04 -0.60 17.37
N ALA A 94 18.81 -1.58 16.91
CA ALA A 94 19.73 -1.44 15.76
C ALA A 94 19.01 -1.11 14.45
N GLN A 95 17.74 -1.42 14.33
CA GLN A 95 16.91 -1.12 13.15
C GLN A 95 15.77 -0.14 13.44
N ALA A 96 15.77 0.52 14.60
CA ALA A 96 14.68 1.42 15.02
C ALA A 96 14.43 2.59 14.06
N PHE A 97 15.42 2.93 13.23
CA PHE A 97 15.35 3.96 12.18
C PHE A 97 14.67 3.47 10.89
N ALA A 98 14.34 2.18 10.78
CA ALA A 98 13.78 1.60 9.56
C ALA A 98 12.32 1.17 9.76
N GLY A 99 11.55 1.28 8.70
CA GLY A 99 10.19 0.74 8.59
C GLY A 99 9.99 -0.11 7.35
N THR A 100 8.87 -0.81 7.28
CA THR A 100 8.51 -1.63 6.13
C THR A 100 7.14 -1.22 5.61
N LEU A 101 7.06 -0.93 4.32
CA LEU A 101 5.81 -0.72 3.60
C LEU A 101 5.28 -2.10 3.19
N THR A 102 4.09 -2.44 3.66
CA THR A 102 3.47 -3.75 3.43
C THR A 102 2.04 -3.64 2.93
N SER A 103 1.50 -4.72 2.39
CA SER A 103 0.08 -4.86 2.00
C SER A 103 -0.42 -3.71 1.13
N ALA A 104 0.43 -3.22 0.23
CA ALA A 104 0.07 -2.15 -0.69
C ALA A 104 -0.72 -2.68 -1.89
N PHE A 105 -1.87 -2.08 -2.14
CA PHE A 105 -2.70 -2.43 -3.30
C PHE A 105 -3.60 -1.27 -3.72
N VAL A 106 -4.09 -1.35 -4.95
CA VAL A 106 -5.21 -0.56 -5.46
C VAL A 106 -6.14 -1.51 -6.19
N ALA A 107 -7.42 -1.45 -5.88
CA ALA A 107 -8.46 -2.23 -6.53
C ALA A 107 -8.43 -2.04 -8.06
N PRO A 108 -8.66 -3.08 -8.88
CA PRO A 108 -8.54 -3.01 -10.34
C PRO A 108 -9.32 -1.87 -10.97
N TRP A 109 -10.54 -1.63 -10.49
CA TRP A 109 -11.46 -0.59 -10.99
C TRP A 109 -10.99 0.85 -10.71
N ALA A 110 -10.04 1.05 -9.77
CA ALA A 110 -9.54 2.37 -9.37
C ALA A 110 -8.09 2.64 -9.85
N ARG A 111 -7.48 1.72 -10.58
CA ARG A 111 -6.08 1.86 -11.05
C ARG A 111 -5.92 2.98 -12.08
N ARG A 112 -4.65 3.40 -12.31
CA ARG A 112 -4.25 4.45 -13.27
C ARG A 112 -4.78 5.85 -12.98
N ARG A 113 -5.23 6.09 -11.73
CA ARG A 113 -5.75 7.40 -11.28
C ARG A 113 -4.81 8.10 -10.27
N GLY A 114 -3.61 7.58 -10.06
CA GLY A 114 -2.64 8.16 -9.12
C GLY A 114 -2.80 7.73 -7.66
N ILE A 115 -3.83 6.97 -7.30
CA ILE A 115 -4.12 6.55 -5.91
C ILE A 115 -2.94 5.82 -5.29
N GLY A 116 -2.34 4.83 -5.98
CA GLY A 116 -1.20 4.09 -5.46
C GLY A 116 0.02 4.97 -5.18
N ARG A 117 0.27 5.96 -6.05
CA ARG A 117 1.34 6.96 -5.83
C ARG A 117 1.05 7.81 -4.60
N GLY A 118 -0.18 8.30 -4.46
CA GLY A 118 -0.59 9.08 -3.31
C GLY A 118 -0.44 8.32 -1.99
N ILE A 119 -0.87 7.05 -1.95
CA ILE A 119 -0.73 6.17 -0.79
C ILE A 119 0.75 6.01 -0.39
N VAL A 120 1.64 5.73 -1.34
CA VAL A 120 3.08 5.55 -1.04
C VAL A 120 3.69 6.85 -0.52
N LEU A 121 3.38 7.99 -1.13
CA LEU A 121 3.88 9.30 -0.69
C LEU A 121 3.39 9.64 0.73
N GLU A 122 2.15 9.30 1.08
CA GLU A 122 1.63 9.49 2.43
C GLU A 122 2.30 8.57 3.45
N ILE A 123 2.60 7.31 3.08
CA ILE A 123 3.42 6.41 3.90
C ILE A 123 4.81 6.99 4.14
N GLU A 124 5.45 7.56 3.11
CA GLU A 124 6.76 8.21 3.25
C GLU A 124 6.71 9.43 4.17
N SER A 125 5.65 10.27 4.04
CA SER A 125 5.43 11.41 4.92
C SER A 125 5.28 10.98 6.38
N LEU A 126 4.41 9.99 6.61
CA LEU A 126 4.18 9.42 7.93
C LEU A 126 5.46 8.80 8.53
N ALA A 127 6.25 8.11 7.70
CA ALA A 127 7.50 7.51 8.15
C ALA A 127 8.51 8.58 8.63
N ARG A 128 8.65 9.69 7.88
CA ARG A 128 9.50 10.83 8.29
C ARG A 128 9.01 11.45 9.59
N GLU A 129 7.71 11.69 9.73
CA GLU A 129 7.12 12.28 10.94
C GLU A 129 7.38 11.46 12.20
N ILE A 130 7.45 10.14 12.09
CA ILE A 130 7.76 9.25 13.24
C ILE A 130 9.24 8.92 13.36
N GLY A 131 10.12 9.63 12.62
CA GLY A 131 11.58 9.54 12.72
C GLY A 131 12.19 8.31 12.04
N LEU A 132 11.55 7.76 11.00
CA LEU A 132 12.16 6.69 10.20
C LEU A 132 12.97 7.29 9.06
N ALA A 133 14.20 6.85 8.91
CA ALA A 133 15.12 7.28 7.85
C ALA A 133 15.09 6.35 6.63
N VAL A 134 14.57 5.12 6.78
CA VAL A 134 14.56 4.10 5.71
C VAL A 134 13.22 3.43 5.63
N LEU A 135 12.72 3.25 4.41
CA LEU A 135 11.61 2.35 4.10
C LEU A 135 12.09 1.16 3.28
N ASN A 136 11.72 -0.03 3.74
CA ASN A 136 11.93 -1.28 3.03
C ASN A 136 10.60 -1.79 2.46
N LEU A 137 10.66 -2.56 1.39
CA LEU A 137 9.53 -3.33 0.86
C LEU A 137 10.03 -4.51 0.04
N ASP A 138 9.17 -5.48 -0.15
CA ASP A 138 9.39 -6.60 -1.04
C ASP A 138 8.11 -6.96 -1.80
N LEU A 139 8.27 -7.49 -3.01
CA LEU A 139 7.15 -7.87 -3.85
C LEU A 139 7.52 -8.93 -4.88
N ARG A 140 6.52 -9.66 -5.35
CA ARG A 140 6.68 -10.67 -6.43
C ARG A 140 7.05 -10.00 -7.75
N ASP A 141 7.93 -10.64 -8.51
CA ASP A 141 8.33 -10.19 -9.86
C ASP A 141 7.13 -10.00 -10.81
N THR A 142 6.04 -10.71 -10.60
CA THR A 142 4.82 -10.59 -11.41
C THR A 142 4.08 -9.26 -11.22
N GLN A 143 4.35 -8.51 -10.17
CA GLN A 143 3.68 -7.25 -9.85
C GLN A 143 4.31 -6.06 -10.59
N ARG A 144 4.39 -6.13 -11.92
CA ARG A 144 5.11 -5.17 -12.78
C ARG A 144 4.67 -3.71 -12.62
N ALA A 145 3.40 -3.45 -12.36
CA ALA A 145 2.90 -2.09 -12.14
C ALA A 145 3.42 -1.49 -10.83
N ALA A 146 3.47 -2.29 -9.76
CA ALA A 146 4.00 -1.88 -8.47
C ALA A 146 5.52 -1.65 -8.55
N ILE A 147 6.26 -2.53 -9.24
CA ILE A 147 7.70 -2.36 -9.50
C ILE A 147 7.96 -0.99 -10.13
N ARG A 148 7.30 -0.68 -11.25
CA ARG A 148 7.45 0.63 -11.93
C ARG A 148 7.10 1.80 -11.04
N LEU A 149 6.06 1.66 -10.21
CA LEU A 149 5.67 2.71 -9.27
C LEU A 149 6.78 2.98 -8.26
N TYR A 150 7.29 1.96 -7.58
CA TYR A 150 8.32 2.12 -6.57
C TYR A 150 9.63 2.66 -7.17
N GLU A 151 10.07 2.13 -8.31
CA GLU A 151 11.25 2.63 -9.02
C GLU A 151 11.08 4.10 -9.43
N SER A 152 9.89 4.51 -9.90
CA SER A 152 9.58 5.92 -10.23
C SER A 152 9.55 6.86 -9.01
N LEU A 153 9.42 6.31 -7.81
CA LEU A 153 9.46 7.02 -6.53
C LEU A 153 10.85 6.98 -5.87
N GLY A 154 11.85 6.42 -6.55
CA GLY A 154 13.23 6.38 -6.06
C GLY A 154 13.55 5.21 -5.13
N TYR A 155 12.72 4.18 -5.07
CA TYR A 155 13.08 2.94 -4.39
C TYR A 155 14.15 2.19 -5.18
N ILE A 156 15.18 1.72 -4.49
CA ILE A 156 16.33 1.03 -5.07
C ILE A 156 16.19 -0.47 -4.81
N ARG A 157 16.21 -1.26 -5.88
CA ARG A 157 16.26 -2.72 -5.77
C ARG A 157 17.67 -3.16 -5.38
N TRP A 158 17.79 -3.80 -4.21
CA TRP A 158 19.06 -4.29 -3.69
C TRP A 158 19.21 -5.81 -3.74
N GLY A 159 18.10 -6.54 -3.95
CA GLY A 159 18.16 -8.00 -3.98
C GLY A 159 17.02 -8.65 -4.74
N THR A 160 17.25 -9.91 -5.13
CA THR A 160 16.24 -10.78 -5.74
C THR A 160 16.32 -12.16 -5.09
N HIS A 161 15.20 -12.66 -4.60
CA HIS A 161 15.06 -14.03 -4.11
C HIS A 161 14.46 -14.91 -5.21
N PRO A 162 15.20 -15.89 -5.75
CA PRO A 162 14.71 -16.69 -6.89
C PRO A 162 13.52 -17.61 -6.53
N VAL A 163 13.38 -17.97 -5.26
CA VAL A 163 12.33 -18.87 -4.75
C VAL A 163 11.47 -18.12 -3.71
N TYR A 164 10.94 -16.96 -4.09
CA TYR A 164 10.24 -16.05 -3.18
C TYR A 164 8.82 -16.49 -2.85
N ALA A 165 8.07 -16.92 -3.84
CA ALA A 165 6.67 -17.31 -3.66
C ALA A 165 6.33 -18.53 -4.54
N ARG A 166 5.25 -19.22 -4.16
CA ARG A 166 4.63 -20.23 -5.01
C ARG A 166 3.23 -19.78 -5.37
N VAL A 167 2.98 -19.58 -6.65
CA VAL A 167 1.69 -19.14 -7.21
C VAL A 167 1.24 -20.18 -8.22
N GLU A 168 0.06 -20.79 -8.03
CA GLU A 168 -0.49 -21.84 -8.90
C GLU A 168 0.52 -22.96 -9.19
N GLY A 169 1.24 -23.38 -8.16
CA GLY A 169 2.25 -24.43 -8.25
C GLY A 169 3.61 -24.01 -8.84
N ARG A 170 3.74 -22.79 -9.37
CA ARG A 170 4.98 -22.25 -9.96
C ARG A 170 5.75 -21.42 -8.97
N ILE A 171 7.08 -21.55 -8.99
CA ILE A 171 7.97 -20.66 -8.24
C ILE A 171 8.03 -19.29 -8.94
N VAL A 172 7.86 -18.25 -8.15
CA VAL A 172 7.92 -16.85 -8.60
C VAL A 172 9.03 -16.14 -7.84
N PRO A 173 9.95 -15.45 -8.51
CA PRO A 173 10.95 -14.60 -7.86
C PRO A 173 10.30 -13.42 -7.14
N GLY A 174 11.02 -12.87 -6.16
CA GLY A 174 10.65 -11.63 -5.50
C GLY A 174 11.82 -10.69 -5.39
N HIS A 175 11.52 -9.41 -5.35
CA HIS A 175 12.50 -8.33 -5.31
C HIS A 175 12.38 -7.56 -4.00
N TYR A 176 13.51 -7.18 -3.45
CA TYR A 176 13.66 -6.40 -2.25
C TYR A 176 14.12 -4.99 -2.60
N TYR A 177 13.44 -4.02 -2.03
CA TYR A 177 13.71 -2.60 -2.26
C TYR A 177 13.91 -1.86 -0.95
N TYR A 178 14.66 -0.78 -1.00
CA TYR A 178 14.70 0.22 0.06
C TYR A 178 14.66 1.63 -0.53
N LYS A 179 14.32 2.60 0.30
CA LYS A 179 14.44 4.03 0.01
C LYS A 179 14.93 4.75 1.26
N LEU A 180 15.95 5.59 1.10
CA LEU A 180 16.32 6.59 2.11
C LEU A 180 15.30 7.72 2.07
N LEU A 181 14.79 8.10 3.23
CA LEU A 181 13.76 9.15 3.37
C LEU A 181 14.35 10.51 3.64
N GLU A 182 15.57 10.56 4.15
CA GLU A 182 16.36 11.75 4.35
C GLU A 182 17.44 11.81 3.26
N ASP A 183 17.84 13.01 2.88
CA ASP A 183 19.07 13.21 2.12
C ASP A 183 20.22 12.61 2.96
N GLU A 184 21.12 11.84 2.32
CA GLU A 184 22.20 11.11 3.00
C GLU A 184 22.75 11.92 4.19
N PRO A 185 22.77 11.36 5.42
CA PRO A 185 23.54 12.00 6.47
C PRO A 185 24.97 12.12 5.95
N ALA A 186 25.52 13.33 5.96
CA ALA A 186 26.90 13.57 5.57
C ALA A 186 27.76 12.50 6.25
N ALA A 187 28.50 11.75 5.46
CA ALA A 187 29.40 10.71 5.96
C ALA A 187 30.31 11.34 7.02
N PRO A 188 30.56 10.63 8.15
CA PRO A 188 31.39 11.16 9.23
C PRO A 188 32.83 11.43 8.78
#